data_15d4b095bf94708065fd8d8ac56b5575
#
_entry.id   15d4b095bf94708065fd8d8ac56b5575
#
_cell.length_a   1.000
_cell.length_b   1.000
_cell.length_c   1.000
_cell.angle_alpha   90.00
_cell.angle_beta   90.00
_cell.angle_gamma   90.00
#
_symmetry.space_group_name_H-M   'P 1'
#
loop_
_entity.id
_entity.type
_entity.pdbx_description
1 polymer ?
#
loop_
_entity_poly.entity_id
_entity_poly.type
_entity_poly.pdbx_seq_one_letter_code
_entity_poly.pdbx_strand_id
1 'polypeptide(L)'
;MNKAIFLSDFNQNSTPRDPFVFYHDGYFYHLFAMNDALYLRRSAELEDLKDAKSKMVYHDDKFHEVWAPELHIINDKCYIYVAMDDGNNYNHRMYVLENNSNDPMVPYVLHGQIKEKNERWAIDGSILYHGGKMYFTWSGWEGLENVCQNIYIQEMSDPFTLIGERTMISTPEYEWEKRGCEGGNNRPYINEGPFAIYGKNKLHIVYSGSGSWSDDYCLGVITFEGGDILDKNNWKKHPTPILSRTETALGPGHASFFEDPRNGKKYFTYHLFDTDAKNGWQGTHAMIQEYEMVDDFPVLPKPVNHFIDK
;
A
#
# COMPACT_ATOMS: atom_id res chain seq x y z
N MET A 1 8.05 -24.18 -7.45
CA MET A 1 8.49 -23.38 -6.29
C MET A 1 8.32 -21.93 -6.72
N ASN A 2 7.48 -21.16 -6.05
CA ASN A 2 7.34 -19.73 -6.34
C ASN A 2 8.65 -19.03 -5.96
N LYS A 3 9.37 -18.53 -6.98
CA LYS A 3 10.62 -17.80 -6.79
C LYS A 3 10.29 -16.48 -6.13
N ALA A 4 10.80 -16.26 -4.91
CA ALA A 4 10.75 -14.96 -4.27
C ALA A 4 11.92 -14.11 -4.77
N ILE A 5 11.63 -12.83 -5.09
CA ILE A 5 12.62 -11.87 -5.55
C ILE A 5 12.85 -10.87 -4.42
N PHE A 6 14.09 -10.73 -4.01
CA PHE A 6 14.49 -9.71 -3.05
C PHE A 6 14.46 -8.33 -3.70
N LEU A 7 13.77 -7.38 -3.07
CA LEU A 7 13.63 -6.02 -3.57
C LEU A 7 14.55 -5.02 -2.86
N SER A 8 14.54 -5.00 -1.53
CA SER A 8 15.36 -4.07 -0.76
C SER A 8 15.45 -4.49 0.71
N ASP A 9 16.48 -4.00 1.41
CA ASP A 9 16.63 -4.03 2.85
C ASP A 9 17.03 -2.64 3.39
N PHE A 10 17.12 -2.50 4.70
CA PHE A 10 17.46 -1.25 5.35
C PHE A 10 18.92 -0.78 5.09
N ASN A 11 19.80 -1.67 4.62
CA ASN A 11 21.21 -1.35 4.32
C ASN A 11 21.41 -0.86 2.88
N GLN A 12 20.39 -0.94 2.04
CA GLN A 12 20.41 -0.42 0.68
C GLN A 12 19.86 1.01 0.66
N ASN A 13 20.23 1.81 -0.34
CA ASN A 13 19.79 3.20 -0.48
C ASN A 13 18.29 3.31 -0.85
N SER A 14 17.44 2.58 -0.12
CA SER A 14 15.98 2.58 -0.26
C SER A 14 15.34 2.09 1.03
N THR A 15 14.13 2.58 1.34
CA THR A 15 13.34 1.99 2.42
C THR A 15 12.73 0.68 1.97
N PRO A 16 12.75 -0.37 2.78
CA PRO A 16 12.05 -1.62 2.51
C PRO A 16 10.57 -1.58 2.92
N ARG A 17 10.12 -0.51 3.60
CA ARG A 17 8.74 -0.38 4.04
C ARG A 17 7.83 0.01 2.88
N ASP A 18 6.58 -0.45 2.94
CA ASP A 18 5.49 -0.07 2.06
C ASP A 18 5.88 -0.11 0.58
N PRO A 19 6.42 -1.27 0.09
CA PRO A 19 7.01 -1.35 -1.23
C PRO A 19 5.94 -1.21 -2.32
N PHE A 20 6.14 -0.26 -3.24
CA PHE A 20 5.26 -0.06 -4.38
C PHE A 20 6.01 -0.32 -5.68
N VAL A 21 5.59 -1.37 -6.41
CA VAL A 21 6.16 -1.75 -7.71
C VAL A 21 5.06 -1.77 -8.76
N PHE A 22 5.36 -1.26 -9.94
CA PHE A 22 4.46 -1.29 -11.09
C PHE A 22 5.25 -1.47 -12.40
N TYR A 23 4.55 -1.85 -13.46
CA TYR A 23 5.10 -1.94 -14.80
C TYR A 23 4.52 -0.84 -15.67
N HIS A 24 5.38 -0.14 -16.42
CA HIS A 24 4.98 0.85 -17.39
C HIS A 24 6.01 1.00 -18.51
N ASP A 25 5.55 1.09 -19.74
CA ASP A 25 6.33 1.38 -20.95
C ASP A 25 7.66 0.62 -21.04
N GLY A 26 7.61 -0.71 -20.83
CA GLY A 26 8.75 -1.62 -20.97
C GLY A 26 9.63 -1.76 -19.74
N TYR A 27 9.30 -1.10 -18.62
CA TYR A 27 10.10 -1.13 -17.40
C TYR A 27 9.25 -1.45 -16.16
N PHE A 28 9.88 -2.12 -15.20
CA PHE A 28 9.43 -2.16 -13.82
C PHE A 28 9.95 -0.94 -13.07
N TYR A 29 9.14 -0.38 -12.22
CA TYR A 29 9.46 0.76 -11.37
C TYR A 29 9.26 0.39 -9.91
N HIS A 30 10.12 0.90 -9.04
CA HIS A 30 9.95 0.87 -7.60
C HIS A 30 9.93 2.30 -7.07
N LEU A 31 8.79 2.70 -6.50
CA LEU A 31 8.59 3.96 -5.80
C LEU A 31 8.75 3.73 -4.30
N PHE A 32 9.48 4.60 -3.62
CA PHE A 32 9.69 4.53 -2.18
C PHE A 32 10.00 5.91 -1.58
N ALA A 33 9.70 6.05 -0.28
CA ALA A 33 10.06 7.23 0.50
C ALA A 33 11.34 6.96 1.30
N MET A 34 12.22 7.95 1.43
CA MET A 34 13.42 7.89 2.25
C MET A 34 13.85 9.30 2.64
N ASN A 35 14.07 9.55 3.94
CA ASN A 35 14.48 10.87 4.44
C ASN A 35 13.56 12.01 3.96
N ASP A 36 12.27 11.84 4.12
CA ASP A 36 11.23 12.80 3.73
C ASP A 36 11.22 13.19 2.24
N ALA A 37 11.80 12.34 1.40
CA ALA A 37 11.82 12.51 -0.04
C ALA A 37 11.32 11.26 -0.77
N LEU A 38 10.82 11.43 -1.99
CA LEU A 38 10.37 10.35 -2.85
C LEU A 38 11.41 10.03 -3.92
N TYR A 39 11.63 8.75 -4.09
CA TYR A 39 12.57 8.19 -5.05
C TYR A 39 11.90 7.17 -5.95
N LEU A 40 12.33 7.14 -7.21
CA LEU A 40 12.03 6.12 -8.18
C LEU A 40 13.30 5.48 -8.72
N ARG A 41 13.24 4.18 -8.93
CA ARG A 41 14.21 3.44 -9.74
C ARG A 41 13.48 2.58 -10.75
N ARG A 42 14.13 2.23 -11.87
CA ARG A 42 13.53 1.36 -12.90
C ARG A 42 14.53 0.38 -13.47
N SER A 43 14.04 -0.75 -13.91
CA SER A 43 14.79 -1.76 -14.66
C SER A 43 13.87 -2.45 -15.68
N ALA A 44 14.46 -2.93 -16.79
CA ALA A 44 13.72 -3.75 -17.76
C ALA A 44 13.39 -5.14 -17.19
N GLU A 45 14.22 -5.65 -16.28
CA GLU A 45 14.02 -6.93 -15.63
C GLU A 45 13.72 -6.74 -14.14
N LEU A 46 12.75 -7.52 -13.65
CA LEU A 46 12.24 -7.40 -12.27
C LEU A 46 13.33 -7.72 -11.24
N GLU A 47 14.14 -8.74 -11.51
CA GLU A 47 15.23 -9.18 -10.63
C GLU A 47 16.34 -8.14 -10.46
N ASP A 48 16.53 -7.28 -11.46
CA ASP A 48 17.57 -6.25 -11.47
C ASP A 48 17.11 -4.93 -10.83
N LEU A 49 15.81 -4.84 -10.48
CA LEU A 49 15.21 -3.63 -9.91
C LEU A 49 15.90 -3.19 -8.61
N LYS A 50 16.32 -4.15 -7.78
CA LYS A 50 17.03 -3.91 -6.52
C LYS A 50 18.35 -3.15 -6.69
N ASP A 51 19.06 -3.37 -7.80
CA ASP A 51 20.37 -2.79 -8.09
C ASP A 51 20.27 -1.52 -8.97
N ALA A 52 19.06 -1.18 -9.42
CA ALA A 52 18.84 -0.02 -10.28
C ALA A 52 19.08 1.30 -9.54
N LYS A 53 19.69 2.26 -10.24
CA LYS A 53 19.98 3.59 -9.68
C LYS A 53 18.70 4.34 -9.37
N SER A 54 18.56 4.79 -8.11
CA SER A 54 17.46 5.63 -7.67
C SER A 54 17.62 7.08 -8.08
N LYS A 55 16.50 7.74 -8.38
CA LYS A 55 16.41 9.17 -8.67
C LYS A 55 15.39 9.78 -7.72
N MET A 56 15.78 10.85 -7.03
CA MET A 56 14.83 11.67 -6.27
C MET A 56 13.87 12.36 -7.25
N VAL A 57 12.57 12.21 -7.01
CA VAL A 57 11.52 12.76 -7.87
C VAL A 57 10.69 13.84 -7.17
N TYR A 58 10.73 13.87 -5.83
CA TYR A 58 10.08 14.92 -5.03
C TYR A 58 10.75 15.09 -3.68
N HIS A 59 10.85 16.33 -3.19
CA HIS A 59 11.18 16.72 -1.83
C HIS A 59 10.67 18.14 -1.57
N ASP A 60 10.15 18.38 -0.36
CA ASP A 60 9.80 19.72 0.13
C ASP A 60 10.03 19.75 1.64
N ASP A 61 10.87 20.68 2.12
CA ASP A 61 11.26 20.83 3.53
C ASP A 61 10.09 21.15 4.48
N LYS A 62 8.90 21.42 3.95
CA LYS A 62 7.69 21.65 4.75
C LYS A 62 7.02 20.38 5.22
N PHE A 63 7.36 19.23 4.61
CA PHE A 63 6.74 17.96 4.89
C PHE A 63 7.71 17.00 5.52
N HIS A 64 7.20 16.27 6.50
CA HIS A 64 7.90 15.23 7.23
C HIS A 64 7.09 13.94 7.22
N GLU A 65 7.70 12.85 7.70
CA GLU A 65 7.03 11.55 7.81
C GLU A 65 6.29 11.18 6.51
N VAL A 66 7.06 11.15 5.41
CA VAL A 66 6.55 10.85 4.06
C VAL A 66 6.39 9.34 3.93
N TRP A 67 5.12 8.85 3.92
CA TRP A 67 4.80 7.42 4.01
C TRP A 67 4.02 6.90 2.81
N ALA A 68 4.24 5.60 2.52
CA ALA A 68 3.46 4.75 1.63
C ALA A 68 3.03 5.43 0.31
N PRO A 69 3.98 5.90 -0.52
CA PRO A 69 3.65 6.51 -1.78
C PRO A 69 3.16 5.47 -2.81
N GLU A 70 2.07 5.78 -3.51
CA GLU A 70 1.59 5.02 -4.66
C GLU A 70 1.56 5.87 -5.92
N LEU A 71 1.99 5.32 -7.05
CA LEU A 71 1.97 6.00 -8.34
C LEU A 71 0.90 5.42 -9.26
N HIS A 72 0.03 6.28 -9.76
CA HIS A 72 -1.00 5.93 -10.72
C HIS A 72 -0.88 6.77 -11.99
N ILE A 73 -1.01 6.13 -13.16
CA ILE A 73 -1.03 6.80 -14.45
C ILE A 73 -2.47 6.97 -14.88
N ILE A 74 -2.90 8.22 -14.99
CA ILE A 74 -4.30 8.60 -15.26
C ILE A 74 -4.30 9.59 -16.43
N ASN A 75 -4.94 9.23 -17.55
CA ASN A 75 -5.01 10.07 -18.76
C ASN A 75 -3.61 10.54 -19.22
N ASP A 76 -2.64 9.60 -19.32
CA ASP A 76 -1.25 9.84 -19.75
C ASP A 76 -0.47 10.82 -18.88
N LYS A 77 -0.85 10.97 -17.61
CA LYS A 77 -0.11 11.73 -16.60
C LYS A 77 0.15 10.88 -15.37
N CYS A 78 1.29 11.10 -14.73
CA CYS A 78 1.66 10.40 -13.51
C CYS A 78 1.23 11.20 -12.27
N TYR A 79 0.58 10.51 -11.34
CA TYR A 79 0.18 11.04 -10.04
C TYR A 79 0.75 10.17 -8.94
N ILE A 80 1.35 10.79 -7.93
CA ILE A 80 1.76 10.08 -6.70
C ILE A 80 0.83 10.51 -5.58
N TYR A 81 0.20 9.53 -4.94
CA TYR A 81 -0.57 9.70 -3.70
C TYR A 81 0.32 9.31 -2.54
N VAL A 82 0.43 10.17 -1.54
CA VAL A 82 1.39 10.00 -0.45
C VAL A 82 0.85 10.62 0.83
N ALA A 83 1.08 9.97 1.96
CA ALA A 83 0.79 10.54 3.26
C ALA A 83 1.97 11.39 3.74
N MET A 84 1.70 12.59 4.23
CA MET A 84 2.71 13.50 4.77
C MET A 84 2.13 14.30 5.93
N ASP A 85 3.00 14.78 6.84
CA ASP A 85 2.63 15.68 7.91
C ASP A 85 3.60 16.90 8.02
N ASP A 86 3.43 17.71 9.04
CA ASP A 86 4.24 18.90 9.33
C ASP A 86 5.21 18.68 10.51
N GLY A 87 5.57 17.43 10.81
CA GLY A 87 6.34 17.02 11.98
C GLY A 87 5.46 16.64 13.18
N ASN A 88 4.13 16.61 12.98
CA ASN A 88 3.17 16.14 13.98
C ASN A 88 2.27 15.07 13.37
N ASN A 89 2.40 13.84 13.83
CA ASN A 89 1.64 12.70 13.33
C ASN A 89 0.11 12.90 13.30
N TYR A 90 -0.46 13.71 14.20
CA TYR A 90 -1.90 14.02 14.17
C TYR A 90 -2.32 14.82 12.92
N ASN A 91 -1.37 15.44 12.24
CA ASN A 91 -1.58 16.22 11.02
C ASN A 91 -1.33 15.44 9.73
N HIS A 92 -1.11 14.12 9.80
CA HIS A 92 -1.02 13.29 8.61
C HIS A 92 -2.28 13.42 7.74
N ARG A 93 -2.05 13.71 6.46
CA ARG A 93 -3.09 13.83 5.43
C ARG A 93 -2.57 13.22 4.13
N MET A 94 -3.50 12.85 3.27
CA MET A 94 -3.18 12.45 1.92
C MET A 94 -2.93 13.65 1.03
N TYR A 95 -1.86 13.58 0.28
CA TYR A 95 -1.49 14.56 -0.75
C TYR A 95 -1.36 13.91 -2.10
N VAL A 96 -1.54 14.68 -3.16
CA VAL A 96 -1.29 14.28 -4.52
C VAL A 96 -0.22 15.15 -5.15
N LEU A 97 0.75 14.48 -5.76
CA LEU A 97 1.79 15.09 -6.57
C LEU A 97 1.51 14.75 -8.02
N GLU A 98 1.82 15.64 -8.95
CA GLU A 98 1.67 15.39 -10.38
C GLU A 98 2.93 15.69 -11.17
N ASN A 99 3.12 14.97 -12.26
CA ASN A 99 3.94 15.44 -13.37
C ASN A 99 3.09 15.42 -14.65
N ASN A 100 3.30 16.38 -15.53
CA ASN A 100 2.54 16.51 -16.78
C ASN A 100 3.10 15.62 -17.90
N SER A 101 3.57 14.42 -17.56
CA SER A 101 4.19 13.46 -18.46
C SER A 101 3.74 12.05 -18.10
N ASN A 102 3.79 11.13 -19.06
CA ASN A 102 3.62 9.69 -18.80
C ASN A 102 4.96 8.99 -18.46
N ASP A 103 6.08 9.72 -18.39
CA ASP A 103 7.35 9.19 -17.88
C ASP A 103 7.41 9.36 -16.34
N PRO A 104 7.32 8.26 -15.57
CA PRO A 104 7.37 8.31 -14.12
C PRO A 104 8.66 8.92 -13.55
N MET A 105 9.74 8.91 -14.30
CA MET A 105 11.04 9.44 -13.85
C MET A 105 11.15 10.97 -13.92
N VAL A 106 10.14 11.67 -14.44
CA VAL A 106 10.11 13.15 -14.43
C VAL A 106 9.82 13.63 -13.00
N PRO A 107 10.46 14.72 -12.50
CA PRO A 107 10.17 15.28 -11.20
C PRO A 107 8.70 15.68 -11.04
N TYR A 108 8.18 15.50 -9.83
CA TYR A 108 6.80 15.81 -9.47
C TYR A 108 6.71 17.18 -8.79
N VAL A 109 5.54 17.78 -8.88
CA VAL A 109 5.17 18.98 -8.15
C VAL A 109 3.96 18.68 -7.27
N LEU A 110 3.88 19.32 -6.11
CA LEU A 110 2.73 19.20 -5.23
C LEU A 110 1.51 19.84 -5.89
N HIS A 111 0.49 19.04 -6.16
CA HIS A 111 -0.82 19.57 -6.56
C HIS A 111 -1.58 20.10 -5.34
N GLY A 112 -1.63 19.29 -4.27
CA GLY A 112 -2.27 19.68 -3.01
C GLY A 112 -2.71 18.50 -2.17
N GLN A 113 -3.40 18.82 -1.08
CA GLN A 113 -4.01 17.84 -0.19
C GLN A 113 -5.30 17.26 -0.82
N ILE A 114 -5.50 15.95 -0.71
CA ILE A 114 -6.78 15.30 -0.96
C ILE A 114 -7.71 15.60 0.22
N LYS A 115 -8.67 16.48 0.02
CA LYS A 115 -9.53 16.98 1.11
C LYS A 115 -10.84 16.25 1.19
N GLU A 116 -11.10 15.59 2.32
CA GLU A 116 -12.45 15.21 2.72
C GLU A 116 -13.16 16.35 3.48
N LYS A 117 -14.47 16.28 3.57
CA LYS A 117 -15.30 17.31 4.21
C LYS A 117 -14.92 17.64 5.65
N ASN A 118 -14.47 16.65 6.42
CA ASN A 118 -14.19 16.78 7.85
C ASN A 118 -12.71 16.72 8.21
N GLU A 119 -11.81 16.66 7.24
CA GLU A 119 -10.35 16.63 7.40
C GLU A 119 -9.86 15.78 8.60
N ARG A 120 -9.88 14.45 8.41
CA ARG A 120 -9.38 13.50 9.39
C ARG A 120 -7.94 13.09 9.06
N TRP A 121 -7.30 12.46 10.03
CA TRP A 121 -6.06 11.73 9.79
C TRP A 121 -6.26 10.65 8.72
N ALA A 122 -5.33 10.60 7.75
CA ALA A 122 -5.44 9.73 6.59
C ALA A 122 -4.06 9.37 6.05
N ILE A 123 -3.86 8.08 5.75
CA ILE A 123 -2.65 7.50 5.15
C ILE A 123 -3.01 6.45 4.09
N ASP A 124 -2.04 5.96 3.36
CA ASP A 124 -2.12 4.80 2.45
C ASP A 124 -3.23 4.94 1.40
N GLY A 125 -3.27 6.09 0.75
CA GLY A 125 -4.29 6.36 -0.25
C GLY A 125 -3.99 5.68 -1.58
N SER A 126 -4.97 4.96 -2.12
CA SER A 126 -4.91 4.22 -3.38
C SER A 126 -6.11 4.53 -4.27
N ILE A 127 -5.94 4.36 -5.58
CA ILE A 127 -6.99 4.57 -6.57
C ILE A 127 -7.57 3.24 -7.01
N LEU A 128 -8.90 3.19 -7.10
CA LEU A 128 -9.59 2.09 -7.77
C LEU A 128 -10.61 2.60 -8.79
N TYR A 129 -10.91 1.77 -9.78
CA TYR A 129 -11.93 2.03 -10.79
C TYR A 129 -13.05 0.99 -10.69
N HIS A 130 -14.31 1.46 -10.74
CA HIS A 130 -15.47 0.58 -10.79
C HIS A 130 -16.61 1.28 -11.54
N GLY A 131 -17.29 0.54 -12.43
CA GLY A 131 -18.45 1.08 -13.17
C GLY A 131 -18.14 2.33 -14.00
N GLY A 132 -16.91 2.47 -14.50
CA GLY A 132 -16.46 3.66 -15.27
C GLY A 132 -16.18 4.90 -14.40
N LYS A 133 -16.21 4.78 -13.10
CA LYS A 133 -15.91 5.83 -12.13
C LYS A 133 -14.59 5.54 -11.40
N MET A 134 -13.99 6.60 -10.88
CA MET A 134 -12.79 6.57 -10.06
C MET A 134 -13.15 6.76 -8.59
N TYR A 135 -12.48 6.00 -7.72
CA TYR A 135 -12.66 6.06 -6.28
C TYR A 135 -11.29 6.12 -5.61
N PHE A 136 -11.26 6.79 -4.47
CA PHE A 136 -10.12 6.82 -3.56
C PHE A 136 -10.39 5.93 -2.36
N THR A 137 -9.46 5.05 -2.03
CA THR A 137 -9.47 4.25 -0.81
C THR A 137 -8.28 4.63 0.06
N TRP A 138 -8.46 4.65 1.38
CA TRP A 138 -7.38 5.01 2.29
C TRP A 138 -7.60 4.44 3.68
N SER A 139 -6.55 4.46 4.48
CA SER A 139 -6.63 4.20 5.91
C SER A 139 -6.82 5.50 6.67
N GLY A 140 -7.75 5.54 7.62
CA GLY A 140 -8.03 6.77 8.36
C GLY A 140 -8.72 6.57 9.69
N TRP A 141 -8.73 7.64 10.50
CA TRP A 141 -9.46 7.64 11.76
C TRP A 141 -10.94 7.98 11.55
N GLU A 142 -11.80 7.39 12.38
CA GLU A 142 -13.23 7.74 12.37
C GLU A 142 -13.45 9.16 12.94
N GLY A 143 -12.80 9.46 14.05
CA GLY A 143 -12.83 10.74 14.76
C GLY A 143 -11.50 11.49 14.69
N LEU A 144 -11.13 12.07 15.83
CA LEU A 144 -9.89 12.83 16.02
C LEU A 144 -8.87 12.08 16.90
N GLU A 145 -9.27 10.92 17.42
CA GLU A 145 -8.47 10.13 18.36
C GLU A 145 -7.83 8.94 17.65
N ASN A 146 -6.57 8.67 18.02
CA ASN A 146 -5.80 7.55 17.50
C ASN A 146 -6.18 6.23 18.19
N VAL A 147 -7.37 5.72 17.91
CA VAL A 147 -7.90 4.47 18.49
C VAL A 147 -7.90 3.35 17.47
N CYS A 148 -8.29 3.67 16.24
CA CYS A 148 -8.52 2.69 15.19
C CYS A 148 -8.25 3.31 13.81
N GLN A 149 -7.56 2.57 12.97
CA GLN A 149 -7.44 2.84 11.55
C GLN A 149 -8.42 1.97 10.78
N ASN A 150 -9.24 2.59 9.95
CA ASN A 150 -10.31 1.97 9.18
C ASN A 150 -10.09 2.21 7.69
N ILE A 151 -10.56 1.29 6.84
CA ILE A 151 -10.54 1.50 5.40
C ILE A 151 -11.80 2.26 4.97
N TYR A 152 -11.57 3.37 4.27
CA TYR A 152 -12.61 4.20 3.66
C TYR A 152 -12.55 4.12 2.15
N ILE A 153 -13.69 4.40 1.53
CA ILE A 153 -13.84 4.62 0.08
C ILE A 153 -14.68 5.87 -0.16
N GLN A 154 -14.32 6.62 -1.20
CA GLN A 154 -15.09 7.80 -1.65
C GLN A 154 -14.93 7.98 -3.15
N GLU A 155 -15.98 8.45 -3.84
CA GLU A 155 -15.92 8.73 -5.27
C GLU A 155 -15.03 9.96 -5.55
N MET A 156 -14.34 9.96 -6.70
CA MET A 156 -13.54 11.08 -7.19
C MET A 156 -14.09 11.60 -8.52
N SER A 157 -14.11 12.91 -8.69
CA SER A 157 -14.44 13.55 -9.98
C SER A 157 -13.22 13.66 -10.91
N ASP A 158 -12.04 13.73 -10.35
CA ASP A 158 -10.74 13.89 -11.01
C ASP A 158 -9.65 13.37 -10.08
N PRO A 159 -8.34 13.31 -10.47
CA PRO A 159 -7.28 12.72 -9.64
C PRO A 159 -7.03 13.35 -8.27
N PHE A 160 -7.65 14.45 -7.93
CA PHE A 160 -7.40 15.18 -6.69
C PHE A 160 -8.64 15.65 -5.94
N THR A 161 -9.85 15.40 -6.47
CA THR A 161 -11.10 15.92 -5.90
C THR A 161 -12.04 14.78 -5.49
N LEU A 162 -12.25 14.65 -4.18
CA LEU A 162 -13.27 13.76 -3.61
C LEU A 162 -14.66 14.38 -3.75
N ILE A 163 -15.68 13.57 -4.05
CA ILE A 163 -17.08 13.97 -4.12
C ILE A 163 -17.96 13.07 -3.24
N GLY A 164 -19.04 13.65 -2.69
CA GLY A 164 -19.93 12.93 -1.78
C GLY A 164 -19.34 12.78 -0.38
N GLU A 165 -19.75 11.74 0.32
CA GLU A 165 -19.31 11.41 1.67
C GLU A 165 -18.46 10.12 1.63
N ARG A 166 -17.50 9.99 2.57
CA ARG A 166 -16.73 8.77 2.73
C ARG A 166 -17.57 7.64 3.29
N THR A 167 -17.32 6.44 2.85
CA THR A 167 -17.90 5.22 3.40
C THR A 167 -16.82 4.37 4.05
N MET A 168 -17.02 3.98 5.31
CA MET A 168 -16.16 3.00 5.98
C MET A 168 -16.54 1.60 5.49
N ILE A 169 -15.63 0.92 4.79
CA ILE A 169 -15.85 -0.42 4.23
C ILE A 169 -15.14 -1.52 5.02
N SER A 170 -14.21 -1.17 5.90
CA SER A 170 -13.57 -2.11 6.84
C SER A 170 -13.16 -1.40 8.13
N THR A 171 -13.31 -2.13 9.23
CA THR A 171 -12.76 -1.79 10.55
C THR A 171 -12.16 -3.05 11.16
N PRO A 172 -11.15 -2.98 12.04
CA PRO A 172 -10.62 -4.17 12.73
C PRO A 172 -11.68 -4.87 13.57
N GLU A 173 -12.17 -6.01 13.11
CA GLU A 173 -13.22 -6.82 13.76
C GLU A 173 -12.65 -8.10 14.37
N TYR A 174 -11.85 -8.83 13.58
CA TYR A 174 -11.31 -10.12 13.96
C TYR A 174 -10.12 -9.97 14.90
N GLU A 175 -9.92 -10.94 15.77
CA GLU A 175 -8.81 -10.94 16.73
C GLU A 175 -7.42 -10.94 16.04
N TRP A 176 -7.34 -11.52 14.83
CA TRP A 176 -6.10 -11.49 14.07
C TRP A 176 -5.76 -10.09 13.51
N GLU A 177 -6.71 -9.17 13.43
CA GLU A 177 -6.49 -7.77 12.99
C GLU A 177 -6.00 -6.87 14.14
N LYS A 178 -6.03 -7.34 15.39
CA LYS A 178 -5.78 -6.52 16.58
C LYS A 178 -4.49 -6.87 17.31
N ARG A 179 -3.75 -7.87 16.83
CA ARG A 179 -2.53 -8.31 17.49
C ARG A 179 -1.46 -7.22 17.49
N GLY A 180 -0.73 -7.11 18.59
CA GLY A 180 0.25 -6.05 18.79
C GLY A 180 -0.34 -4.65 18.98
N CYS A 181 -1.67 -4.52 19.08
CA CYS A 181 -2.41 -3.28 19.23
C CYS A 181 -3.03 -3.17 20.65
N GLU A 182 -3.38 -1.95 21.06
CA GLU A 182 -3.98 -1.65 22.37
C GLU A 182 -5.32 -0.88 22.23
N GLY A 183 -5.68 -0.46 21.01
CA GLY A 183 -6.84 0.40 20.77
C GLY A 183 -6.66 1.83 21.30
N GLY A 184 -5.41 2.28 21.36
CA GLY A 184 -4.98 3.58 21.88
C GLY A 184 -3.51 3.58 22.25
N ASN A 185 -3.03 4.56 23.04
CA ASN A 185 -1.63 4.66 23.50
C ASN A 185 -0.59 4.60 22.37
N ASN A 186 -0.85 5.24 21.23
CA ASN A 186 -0.08 5.17 19.99
C ASN A 186 0.02 3.75 19.38
N ARG A 187 -0.86 2.82 19.79
CA ARG A 187 -1.00 1.46 19.23
C ARG A 187 -2.46 1.20 18.85
N PRO A 188 -2.99 1.94 17.84
CA PRO A 188 -4.37 1.77 17.39
C PRO A 188 -4.61 0.35 16.85
N TYR A 189 -5.85 -0.08 16.79
CA TYR A 189 -6.21 -1.22 15.95
C TYR A 189 -6.06 -0.85 14.48
N ILE A 190 -5.59 -1.78 13.65
CA ILE A 190 -5.13 -1.49 12.30
C ILE A 190 -5.92 -2.23 11.23
N ASN A 191 -6.49 -1.47 10.29
CA ASN A 191 -6.71 -1.83 8.90
C ASN A 191 -6.08 -0.72 8.04
N GLU A 192 -5.01 -1.03 7.32
CA GLU A 192 -4.26 -0.03 6.53
C GLU A 192 -3.78 -0.61 5.19
N GLY A 193 -3.14 0.20 4.35
CA GLY A 193 -2.58 -0.23 3.05
C GLY A 193 -3.61 -0.84 2.10
N PRO A 194 -4.79 -0.23 1.86
CA PRO A 194 -5.78 -0.80 0.96
C PRO A 194 -5.31 -0.77 -0.49
N PHE A 195 -5.26 -1.92 -1.15
CA PHE A 195 -4.90 -2.03 -2.55
C PHE A 195 -5.97 -2.82 -3.33
N ALA A 196 -6.51 -2.22 -4.40
CA ALA A 196 -7.54 -2.85 -5.20
C ALA A 196 -6.95 -3.87 -6.19
N ILE A 197 -7.51 -5.07 -6.22
CA ILE A 197 -7.19 -6.09 -7.22
C ILE A 197 -8.46 -6.58 -7.91
N TYR A 198 -8.32 -6.89 -9.19
CA TYR A 198 -9.45 -7.25 -10.05
C TYR A 198 -9.32 -8.70 -10.48
N GLY A 199 -10.34 -9.48 -10.14
CA GLY A 199 -10.58 -10.77 -10.76
C GLY A 199 -11.34 -10.61 -12.08
N LYS A 200 -11.83 -11.73 -12.62
CA LYS A 200 -12.65 -11.72 -13.83
C LYS A 200 -14.02 -11.07 -13.60
N ASN A 201 -14.63 -11.32 -12.44
CA ASN A 201 -15.97 -10.87 -12.10
C ASN A 201 -16.05 -10.18 -10.73
N LYS A 202 -14.97 -10.18 -9.95
CA LYS A 202 -14.94 -9.65 -8.59
C LYS A 202 -13.87 -8.57 -8.43
N LEU A 203 -14.18 -7.61 -7.59
CA LEU A 203 -13.26 -6.60 -7.08
C LEU A 203 -12.93 -6.96 -5.63
N HIS A 204 -11.65 -6.93 -5.31
CA HIS A 204 -11.16 -7.11 -3.96
C HIS A 204 -10.31 -5.92 -3.53
N ILE A 205 -10.30 -5.63 -2.24
CA ILE A 205 -9.29 -4.77 -1.62
C ILE A 205 -8.51 -5.65 -0.66
N VAL A 206 -7.21 -5.81 -0.93
CA VAL A 206 -6.25 -6.37 0.02
C VAL A 206 -5.83 -5.25 0.95
N TYR A 207 -5.73 -5.54 2.23
CA TYR A 207 -5.34 -4.57 3.26
C TYR A 207 -4.48 -5.25 4.32
N SER A 208 -3.81 -4.46 5.12
CA SER A 208 -3.01 -4.95 6.24
C SER A 208 -3.77 -4.85 7.56
N GLY A 209 -3.63 -5.86 8.41
CA GLY A 209 -4.18 -5.91 9.75
C GLY A 209 -3.11 -6.24 10.80
N SER A 210 -3.42 -6.02 12.06
CA SER A 210 -2.48 -6.04 13.18
C SER A 210 -1.51 -4.86 13.19
N GLY A 211 -0.76 -4.67 14.29
CA GLY A 211 0.21 -3.59 14.36
C GLY A 211 1.38 -3.78 13.39
N SER A 212 1.67 -2.79 12.55
CA SER A 212 2.80 -2.81 11.59
C SER A 212 4.17 -2.89 12.25
N TRP A 213 4.23 -2.75 13.58
CA TRP A 213 5.38 -2.91 14.46
C TRP A 213 5.46 -4.30 15.12
N SER A 214 4.57 -5.21 14.76
CA SER A 214 4.46 -6.54 15.38
C SER A 214 4.76 -7.67 14.40
N ASP A 215 5.20 -8.79 14.94
CA ASP A 215 5.42 -10.04 14.19
C ASP A 215 4.14 -10.56 13.51
N ASP A 216 2.98 -10.12 13.98
CA ASP A 216 1.67 -10.58 13.53
C ASP A 216 1.03 -9.69 12.44
N TYR A 217 1.72 -8.65 11.97
CA TYR A 217 1.28 -7.88 10.81
C TYR A 217 1.02 -8.82 9.64
N CYS A 218 -0.09 -8.65 8.94
CA CYS A 218 -0.58 -9.65 7.99
C CYS A 218 -1.50 -9.01 6.96
N LEU A 219 -1.85 -9.76 5.90
CA LEU A 219 -2.79 -9.29 4.87
C LEU A 219 -4.16 -9.93 5.04
N GLY A 220 -5.20 -9.10 5.02
CA GLY A 220 -6.59 -9.47 4.86
C GLY A 220 -7.14 -9.11 3.50
N VAL A 221 -8.38 -9.49 3.24
CA VAL A 221 -9.08 -9.13 2.01
C VAL A 221 -10.55 -8.86 2.27
N ILE A 222 -11.10 -7.82 1.65
CA ILE A 222 -12.52 -7.57 1.53
C ILE A 222 -12.94 -7.67 0.06
N THR A 223 -14.08 -8.29 -0.18
CA THR A 223 -14.62 -8.54 -1.53
C THR A 223 -15.88 -7.73 -1.73
N PHE A 224 -15.96 -7.03 -2.85
CA PHE A 224 -17.18 -6.38 -3.30
C PHE A 224 -18.12 -7.43 -3.92
N GLU A 225 -19.31 -7.57 -3.34
CA GLU A 225 -20.30 -8.57 -3.75
C GLU A 225 -21.30 -8.05 -4.80
N GLY A 226 -21.13 -6.81 -5.26
CA GLY A 226 -22.00 -6.15 -6.23
C GLY A 226 -22.95 -5.12 -5.61
N GLY A 227 -23.67 -4.38 -6.46
CA GLY A 227 -24.54 -3.29 -6.01
C GLY A 227 -23.86 -1.93 -5.99
N ASP A 228 -24.21 -1.06 -5.05
CA ASP A 228 -23.55 0.23 -4.86
C ASP A 228 -22.22 0.03 -4.12
N ILE A 229 -21.13 0.45 -4.72
CA ILE A 229 -19.78 0.31 -4.16
C ILE A 229 -19.58 1.18 -2.89
N LEU A 230 -20.40 2.22 -2.72
CA LEU A 230 -20.42 3.09 -1.54
C LEU A 230 -21.35 2.58 -0.43
N ASP A 231 -22.05 1.46 -0.62
CA ASP A 231 -22.76 0.79 0.47
C ASP A 231 -21.84 -0.24 1.14
N LYS A 232 -21.51 0.01 2.43
CA LYS A 232 -20.65 -0.88 3.22
C LYS A 232 -21.16 -2.33 3.28
N ASN A 233 -22.49 -2.55 3.18
CA ASN A 233 -23.09 -3.88 3.24
C ASN A 233 -22.78 -4.75 2.01
N ASN A 234 -22.32 -4.14 0.93
CA ASN A 234 -21.90 -4.80 -0.30
C ASN A 234 -20.44 -5.25 -0.27
N TRP A 235 -19.73 -5.00 0.83
CA TRP A 235 -18.36 -5.43 1.05
C TRP A 235 -18.30 -6.54 2.09
N LYS A 236 -17.68 -7.65 1.74
CA LYS A 236 -17.56 -8.82 2.61
C LYS A 236 -16.11 -9.05 2.98
N LYS A 237 -15.81 -8.95 4.27
CA LYS A 237 -14.50 -9.26 4.81
C LYS A 237 -14.29 -10.78 4.89
N HIS A 238 -13.12 -11.26 4.46
CA HIS A 238 -12.73 -12.64 4.64
C HIS A 238 -12.34 -12.90 6.11
N PRO A 239 -12.78 -14.02 6.73
CA PRO A 239 -12.63 -14.22 8.17
C PRO A 239 -11.20 -14.57 8.63
N THR A 240 -10.32 -14.93 7.71
CA THR A 240 -8.92 -15.27 7.99
C THR A 240 -7.98 -14.46 7.11
N PRO A 241 -6.74 -14.17 7.57
CA PRO A 241 -5.76 -13.51 6.75
C PRO A 241 -5.38 -14.37 5.53
N ILE A 242 -5.03 -13.72 4.43
CA ILE A 242 -4.56 -14.38 3.19
C ILE A 242 -3.03 -14.48 3.12
N LEU A 243 -2.32 -13.72 3.95
CA LEU A 243 -0.88 -13.82 4.17
C LEU A 243 -0.61 -13.59 5.65
N SER A 244 0.17 -14.47 6.27
CA SER A 244 0.55 -14.39 7.69
C SER A 244 1.99 -14.83 7.89
N ARG A 245 2.55 -14.51 9.05
CA ARG A 245 3.90 -14.90 9.45
C ARG A 245 4.16 -16.40 9.31
N THR A 246 5.41 -16.72 9.07
CA THR A 246 5.98 -18.07 9.25
C THR A 246 6.94 -18.06 10.46
N GLU A 247 7.71 -19.14 10.66
CA GLU A 247 8.77 -19.18 11.68
C GLU A 247 9.95 -18.26 11.31
N THR A 248 10.16 -18.00 10.03
CA THR A 248 11.31 -17.25 9.49
C THR A 248 10.95 -15.88 8.93
N ALA A 249 9.71 -15.67 8.49
CA ALA A 249 9.21 -14.42 7.92
C ALA A 249 8.13 -13.83 8.83
N LEU A 250 8.46 -12.78 9.58
CA LEU A 250 7.60 -12.18 10.59
C LEU A 250 6.94 -10.90 10.06
N GLY A 251 5.68 -10.66 10.44
CA GLY A 251 4.95 -9.44 10.11
C GLY A 251 4.89 -9.12 8.61
N PRO A 252 4.54 -10.08 7.72
CA PRO A 252 4.44 -9.79 6.29
C PRO A 252 3.20 -8.96 5.98
N GLY A 253 3.38 -7.76 5.42
CA GLY A 253 2.25 -6.88 5.13
C GLY A 253 2.58 -5.72 4.22
N HIS A 254 1.66 -4.80 4.10
CA HIS A 254 1.66 -3.61 3.24
C HIS A 254 2.03 -3.95 1.80
N ALA A 255 1.07 -4.54 1.08
CA ALA A 255 1.30 -5.11 -0.24
C ALA A 255 0.84 -4.17 -1.36
N SER A 256 1.62 -4.10 -2.44
CA SER A 256 1.15 -3.61 -3.74
C SER A 256 1.11 -4.75 -4.75
N PHE A 257 0.24 -4.64 -5.76
CA PHE A 257 0.01 -5.70 -6.74
C PHE A 257 0.21 -5.16 -8.16
N PHE A 258 0.87 -5.96 -9.00
CA PHE A 258 1.09 -5.60 -10.40
C PHE A 258 1.13 -6.84 -11.30
N GLU A 259 1.02 -6.62 -12.59
CA GLU A 259 1.13 -7.66 -13.62
C GLU A 259 2.29 -7.34 -14.55
N ASP A 260 3.03 -8.36 -14.96
CA ASP A 260 3.97 -8.26 -16.08
C ASP A 260 3.22 -8.58 -17.39
N PRO A 261 2.88 -7.57 -18.19
CA PRO A 261 2.06 -7.78 -19.41
C PRO A 261 2.79 -8.58 -20.48
N ARG A 262 4.11 -8.77 -20.37
CA ARG A 262 4.92 -9.55 -21.31
C ARG A 262 4.63 -11.05 -21.22
N ASN A 263 4.20 -11.52 -20.05
CA ASN A 263 3.96 -12.94 -19.78
C ASN A 263 2.65 -13.25 -19.04
N GLY A 264 1.90 -12.20 -18.61
CA GLY A 264 0.65 -12.30 -17.88
C GLY A 264 0.78 -12.76 -16.43
N LYS A 265 2.00 -12.77 -15.89
CA LYS A 265 2.23 -13.15 -14.50
C LYS A 265 1.85 -12.01 -13.56
N LYS A 266 1.22 -12.39 -12.45
CA LYS A 266 0.78 -11.47 -11.40
C LYS A 266 1.73 -11.55 -10.22
N TYR A 267 2.13 -10.40 -9.72
CA TYR A 267 3.07 -10.27 -8.62
C TYR A 267 2.48 -9.41 -7.52
N PHE A 268 2.93 -9.66 -6.28
CA PHE A 268 2.72 -8.75 -5.16
C PHE A 268 4.04 -8.46 -4.46
N THR A 269 4.14 -7.26 -3.92
CA THR A 269 5.21 -6.87 -3.02
C THR A 269 4.72 -6.92 -1.60
N TYR A 270 5.60 -7.08 -0.65
CA TYR A 270 5.34 -6.93 0.77
C TYR A 270 6.64 -6.67 1.51
N HIS A 271 6.56 -6.05 2.67
CA HIS A 271 7.69 -6.04 3.60
C HIS A 271 7.48 -7.07 4.71
N LEU A 272 8.56 -7.46 5.35
CA LEU A 272 8.56 -8.36 6.50
C LEU A 272 9.74 -8.05 7.42
N PHE A 273 9.72 -8.61 8.62
CA PHE A 273 10.81 -8.57 9.57
C PHE A 273 11.61 -9.88 9.57
N ASP A 274 12.91 -9.77 9.81
CA ASP A 274 13.73 -10.91 10.17
C ASP A 274 13.32 -11.48 11.53
N THR A 275 13.71 -12.72 11.80
CA THR A 275 13.42 -13.43 13.06
C THR A 275 13.91 -12.70 14.32
N ASP A 276 14.75 -11.69 14.16
CA ASP A 276 15.21 -10.83 15.25
C ASP A 276 14.63 -9.41 15.13
N ALA A 277 13.30 -9.31 15.07
CA ALA A 277 12.54 -8.04 15.05
C ALA A 277 12.87 -7.08 16.22
N LYS A 278 13.66 -7.54 17.22
CA LYS A 278 14.18 -6.70 18.31
C LYS A 278 15.03 -5.53 17.80
N ASN A 279 15.53 -5.60 16.58
CA ASN A 279 16.26 -4.52 15.93
C ASN A 279 15.34 -3.45 15.30
N GLY A 280 14.02 -3.54 15.50
CA GLY A 280 13.04 -2.62 14.97
C GLY A 280 13.09 -2.58 13.44
N TRP A 281 12.99 -1.38 12.86
CA TRP A 281 12.97 -1.17 11.39
C TRP A 281 14.22 -1.69 10.66
N GLN A 282 15.36 -1.84 11.35
CA GLN A 282 16.64 -2.31 10.77
C GLN A 282 16.58 -3.77 10.31
N GLY A 283 15.69 -4.58 10.89
CA GLY A 283 15.44 -5.95 10.47
C GLY A 283 14.39 -6.10 9.37
N THR A 284 13.98 -5.01 8.72
CA THR A 284 12.94 -5.05 7.70
C THR A 284 13.55 -5.22 6.31
N HIS A 285 12.91 -6.06 5.48
CA HIS A 285 13.21 -6.17 4.06
C HIS A 285 11.95 -6.38 3.22
N ALA A 286 12.03 -6.07 1.94
CA ALA A 286 10.93 -6.18 0.99
C ALA A 286 11.17 -7.30 -0.03
N MET A 287 10.08 -7.99 -0.35
CA MET A 287 10.06 -9.11 -1.28
C MET A 287 9.02 -8.90 -2.37
N ILE A 288 9.23 -9.59 -3.49
CA ILE A 288 8.26 -9.73 -4.57
C ILE A 288 8.01 -11.23 -4.78
N GLN A 289 6.76 -11.64 -4.84
CA GLN A 289 6.38 -13.00 -5.18
C GLN A 289 5.26 -13.04 -6.21
N GLU A 290 5.22 -14.10 -6.99
CA GLU A 290 4.13 -14.40 -7.90
C GLU A 290 2.92 -14.89 -7.10
N TYR A 291 1.70 -14.46 -7.49
CA TYR A 291 0.45 -14.95 -6.92
C TYR A 291 -0.53 -15.36 -8.03
N GLU A 292 -1.57 -16.08 -7.64
CA GLU A 292 -2.58 -16.58 -8.57
C GLU A 292 -3.98 -16.09 -8.16
N MET A 293 -4.84 -15.96 -9.16
CA MET A 293 -6.29 -15.83 -8.94
C MET A 293 -6.95 -17.20 -9.16
N VAL A 294 -7.46 -17.78 -8.09
CA VAL A 294 -8.14 -19.08 -8.12
C VAL A 294 -9.62 -18.87 -7.79
N ASP A 295 -10.51 -19.29 -8.66
CA ASP A 295 -11.96 -19.05 -8.53
C ASP A 295 -12.30 -17.59 -8.24
N ASP A 296 -11.58 -16.71 -8.94
CA ASP A 296 -11.72 -15.24 -8.82
C ASP A 296 -11.33 -14.66 -7.46
N PHE A 297 -10.50 -15.38 -6.68
CA PHE A 297 -9.99 -14.98 -5.37
C PHE A 297 -8.46 -15.00 -5.34
N PRO A 298 -7.78 -14.03 -4.69
CA PRO A 298 -6.32 -14.00 -4.61
C PRO A 298 -5.77 -15.10 -3.69
N VAL A 299 -4.85 -15.90 -4.23
CA VAL A 299 -4.12 -16.93 -3.49
C VAL A 299 -2.65 -16.57 -3.44
N LEU A 300 -2.18 -16.17 -2.27
CA LEU A 300 -0.81 -15.77 -2.05
C LEU A 300 0.03 -16.97 -1.55
N PRO A 301 1.28 -17.14 -2.00
CA PRO A 301 2.19 -18.11 -1.42
C PRO A 301 2.59 -17.70 0.01
N LYS A 302 3.19 -18.62 0.75
CA LYS A 302 3.79 -18.27 2.05
C LYS A 302 4.88 -17.20 1.88
N PRO A 303 5.00 -16.25 2.81
CA PRO A 303 6.06 -15.26 2.76
C PRO A 303 7.44 -15.93 2.91
N VAL A 304 8.43 -15.35 2.27
CA VAL A 304 9.81 -15.85 2.24
C VAL A 304 10.74 -14.82 2.86
N ASN A 305 11.56 -15.25 3.81
CA ASN A 305 12.67 -14.46 4.32
C ASN A 305 13.91 -14.67 3.44
N HIS A 306 14.35 -13.61 2.75
CA HIS A 306 15.48 -13.68 1.81
C HIS A 306 16.78 -14.19 2.42
N PHE A 307 17.02 -13.89 3.71
CA PHE A 307 18.29 -14.21 4.38
C PHE A 307 18.32 -15.61 4.99
N ILE A 308 17.17 -16.22 5.23
CA ILE A 308 17.02 -17.50 5.94
C ILE A 308 16.50 -18.61 5.01
N ASP A 309 15.49 -18.33 4.22
CA ASP A 309 14.80 -19.33 3.37
C ASP A 309 15.50 -19.46 2.01
N LYS A 310 16.65 -20.12 1.96
CA LYS A 310 17.45 -20.32 0.73
C LYS A 310 17.19 -21.67 0.06
#